data_6d7a69a9c9bae576224999acc1b619fb
#
_entry.id   6d7a69a9c9bae576224999acc1b619fb
#
_cell.length_a   1.000
_cell.length_b   1.000
_cell.length_c   1.000
_cell.angle_alpha   90.00
_cell.angle_beta   90.00
_cell.angle_gamma   90.00
#
_symmetry.space_group_name_H-M   'P 1'
#
loop_
_entity.id
_entity.type
_entity.pdbx_description
1 polymer ?
#
loop_
_entity_poly.entity_id
_entity_poly.type
_entity_poly.pdbx_seq_one_letter_code
_entity_poly.pdbx_strand_id
1 'polypeptide(L)'
;MGILIKLPIFTNPTPPPELADNAAILYREAVSFLKSFSKNEGMLFAVITYFFLFTQALQLNSLINKNRMMQRLNFLPATAYLVITSLMPEWNRFSAPLMVNTLVLFIFSELFKISNQYSIKSTVYNIGVAVGISSFIFFPSIILFFWLIFALMVMRSVRLNEWAICLLGVTTPYYFYAAYLFFSNKWSWLHLFQPINVALPSPGQSLWLAIGGILLIIPFLIGGYFVQENLRKMLIQVRKNWSLMLIYLLFALFIPFLNNTAEGFENWILIIVPFAAFHACTYLYPPQRWIPVAIFWLSILFILIYQYSGPGW
;
A
#
# COMPACT_ATOMS: atom_id res chain seq x y z
N MET A 1 2.83 -21.58 -3.91
CA MET A 1 1.80 -20.89 -4.70
C MET A 1 2.20 -19.45 -5.05
N GLY A 2 2.59 -18.59 -4.11
CA GLY A 2 3.00 -17.20 -4.39
C GLY A 2 4.10 -17.07 -5.44
N ILE A 3 5.12 -17.94 -5.43
CA ILE A 3 6.20 -17.94 -6.43
C ILE A 3 5.65 -18.30 -7.82
N LEU A 4 4.77 -19.29 -7.93
CA LEU A 4 4.22 -19.72 -9.23
C LEU A 4 3.38 -18.62 -9.91
N ILE A 5 2.58 -17.89 -9.13
CA ILE A 5 1.76 -16.77 -9.65
C ILE A 5 2.64 -15.59 -10.07
N LYS A 6 3.78 -15.40 -9.42
CA LYS A 6 4.73 -14.30 -9.66
C LYS A 6 5.90 -14.70 -10.58
N LEU A 7 5.87 -15.92 -11.13
CA LEU A 7 6.92 -16.42 -12.03
C LEU A 7 7.21 -15.46 -13.21
N PRO A 8 6.20 -14.83 -13.85
CA PRO A 8 6.43 -13.93 -14.97
C PRO A 8 7.32 -12.71 -14.63
N ILE A 9 7.35 -12.27 -13.38
CA ILE A 9 8.27 -11.19 -12.95
C ILE A 9 9.73 -11.58 -13.26
N PHE A 10 10.07 -12.86 -13.14
CA PHE A 10 11.43 -13.37 -13.35
C PHE A 10 11.70 -13.83 -14.78
N THR A 11 10.68 -14.35 -15.47
CA THR A 11 10.84 -14.81 -16.87
C THR A 11 10.86 -13.67 -17.86
N ASN A 12 10.09 -12.62 -17.59
CA ASN A 12 10.01 -11.40 -18.42
C ASN A 12 10.27 -10.17 -17.52
N PRO A 13 11.52 -9.98 -17.07
CA PRO A 13 11.83 -8.86 -16.17
C PRO A 13 11.54 -7.53 -16.87
N THR A 14 10.76 -6.69 -16.23
CA THR A 14 10.49 -5.34 -16.73
C THR A 14 11.76 -4.49 -16.73
N PRO A 15 11.90 -3.55 -17.67
CA PRO A 15 13.02 -2.62 -17.66
C PRO A 15 13.08 -1.84 -16.34
N PRO A 16 14.28 -1.38 -15.94
CA PRO A 16 14.42 -0.56 -14.74
C PRO A 16 13.50 0.67 -14.83
N PRO A 17 12.98 1.15 -13.69
CA PRO A 17 12.11 2.30 -13.70
C PRO A 17 12.81 3.53 -14.29
N GLU A 18 12.14 4.18 -15.23
CA GLU A 18 12.57 5.48 -15.75
C GLU A 18 12.34 6.53 -14.67
N LEU A 19 13.39 7.28 -14.36
CA LEU A 19 13.30 8.35 -13.38
C LEU A 19 12.76 9.60 -14.08
N ALA A 20 11.52 9.95 -13.77
CA ALA A 20 11.00 11.24 -14.18
C ALA A 20 11.77 12.38 -13.48
N ASP A 21 11.90 13.54 -14.13
CA ASP A 21 12.62 14.71 -13.59
C ASP A 21 12.08 15.16 -12.23
N ASN A 22 10.79 14.92 -12.00
CA ASN A 22 10.07 15.22 -10.74
C ASN A 22 9.97 14.02 -9.79
N ALA A 23 10.75 12.95 -9.98
CA ALA A 23 10.75 11.83 -9.05
C ALA A 23 11.23 12.25 -7.66
N ALA A 24 10.56 11.74 -6.63
CA ALA A 24 10.90 12.04 -5.25
C ALA A 24 12.33 11.59 -4.89
N ILE A 25 12.99 12.38 -4.04
CA ILE A 25 14.44 12.30 -3.83
C ILE A 25 14.87 10.94 -3.33
N LEU A 26 14.22 10.41 -2.27
CA LEU A 26 14.61 9.12 -1.72
C LEU A 26 14.38 7.98 -2.73
N TYR A 27 13.33 8.07 -3.55
CA TYR A 27 13.10 7.09 -4.60
C TYR A 27 14.19 7.16 -5.68
N ARG A 28 14.57 8.38 -6.11
CA ARG A 28 15.64 8.60 -7.08
C ARG A 28 16.97 8.03 -6.60
N GLU A 29 17.35 8.37 -5.35
CA GLU A 29 18.60 7.86 -4.76
C GLU A 29 18.56 6.33 -4.58
N ALA A 30 17.43 5.76 -4.16
CA ALA A 30 17.27 4.31 -4.05
C ALA A 30 17.44 3.61 -5.41
N VAL A 31 16.82 4.12 -6.47
CA VAL A 31 16.91 3.55 -7.81
C VAL A 31 18.35 3.69 -8.36
N SER A 32 18.98 4.87 -8.19
CA SER A 32 20.36 5.09 -8.65
C SER A 32 21.35 4.18 -7.92
N PHE A 33 21.18 4.02 -6.61
CA PHE A 33 21.98 3.11 -5.80
C PHE A 33 21.80 1.65 -6.26
N LEU A 34 20.56 1.20 -6.48
CA LEU A 34 20.28 -0.16 -6.94
C LEU A 34 20.87 -0.42 -8.34
N LYS A 35 20.78 0.53 -9.25
CA LYS A 35 21.39 0.40 -10.60
C LYS A 35 22.91 0.20 -10.54
N SER A 36 23.59 0.71 -9.51
CA SER A 36 25.03 0.52 -9.34
C SER A 36 25.46 -0.90 -8.97
N PHE A 37 24.54 -1.76 -8.48
CA PHE A 37 24.88 -3.09 -7.97
C PHE A 37 24.94 -4.19 -9.03
N SER A 38 24.22 -4.06 -10.15
CA SER A 38 24.12 -5.16 -11.12
C SER A 38 24.13 -4.67 -12.56
N LYS A 39 24.83 -5.40 -13.41
CA LYS A 39 24.79 -5.19 -14.86
C LYS A 39 23.44 -5.64 -15.47
N ASN A 40 22.76 -6.57 -14.83
CA ASN A 40 21.40 -7.00 -15.22
C ASN A 40 20.37 -6.30 -14.33
N GLU A 41 20.09 -5.04 -14.67
CA GLU A 41 19.19 -4.20 -13.90
C GLU A 41 17.76 -4.78 -13.82
N GLY A 42 17.21 -5.29 -14.93
CA GLY A 42 15.86 -5.84 -14.97
C GLY A 42 15.66 -6.98 -13.97
N MET A 43 16.57 -7.94 -13.91
CA MET A 43 16.48 -9.06 -12.97
C MET A 43 16.64 -8.60 -11.52
N LEU A 44 17.50 -7.64 -11.26
CA LEU A 44 17.67 -7.09 -9.92
C LEU A 44 16.39 -6.44 -9.41
N PHE A 45 15.77 -5.58 -10.23
CA PHE A 45 14.49 -4.95 -9.88
C PHE A 45 13.35 -5.97 -9.74
N ALA A 46 13.32 -7.03 -10.54
CA ALA A 46 12.37 -8.14 -10.43
C ALA A 46 12.47 -8.84 -9.06
N VAL A 47 13.69 -9.18 -8.62
CA VAL A 47 13.94 -9.82 -7.32
C VAL A 47 13.54 -8.90 -6.18
N ILE A 48 13.90 -7.61 -6.24
CA ILE A 48 13.56 -6.64 -5.21
C ILE A 48 12.05 -6.43 -5.12
N THR A 49 11.36 -6.29 -6.26
CA THR A 49 9.91 -6.15 -6.31
C THR A 49 9.22 -7.35 -5.68
N TYR A 50 9.64 -8.56 -6.04
CA TYR A 50 9.09 -9.77 -5.44
C TYR A 50 9.31 -9.80 -3.92
N PHE A 51 10.51 -9.43 -3.46
CA PHE A 51 10.84 -9.35 -2.03
C PHE A 51 9.93 -8.34 -1.29
N PHE A 52 9.69 -7.15 -1.86
CA PHE A 52 8.75 -6.18 -1.29
C PHE A 52 7.33 -6.76 -1.21
N LEU A 53 6.81 -7.29 -2.31
CA LEU A 53 5.45 -7.86 -2.35
C LEU A 53 5.27 -9.01 -1.37
N PHE A 54 6.27 -9.89 -1.26
CA PHE A 54 6.21 -11.02 -0.35
C PHE A 54 6.29 -10.60 1.13
N THR A 55 7.21 -9.69 1.45
CA THR A 55 7.35 -9.16 2.83
C THR A 55 6.11 -8.38 3.25
N GLN A 56 5.53 -7.57 2.36
CA GLN A 56 4.30 -6.83 2.60
C GLN A 56 3.10 -7.78 2.81
N ALA A 57 3.01 -8.86 2.05
CA ALA A 57 1.99 -9.89 2.25
C ALA A 57 2.11 -10.53 3.65
N LEU A 58 3.32 -10.87 4.09
CA LEU A 58 3.57 -11.43 5.42
C LEU A 58 3.31 -10.40 6.54
N GLN A 59 3.69 -9.14 6.34
CA GLN A 59 3.41 -8.06 7.28
C GLN A 59 1.90 -7.85 7.46
N LEU A 60 1.13 -7.80 6.37
CA LEU A 60 -0.34 -7.71 6.43
C LEU A 60 -0.94 -8.91 7.16
N ASN A 61 -0.48 -10.11 6.83
CA ASN A 61 -0.94 -11.33 7.50
C ASN A 61 -0.68 -11.30 9.00
N SER A 62 0.53 -10.89 9.39
CA SER A 62 0.91 -10.72 10.79
C SER A 62 0.06 -9.64 11.49
N LEU A 63 -0.19 -8.52 10.81
CA LEU A 63 -1.00 -7.42 11.30
C LEU A 63 -2.43 -7.89 11.65
N ILE A 64 -3.09 -8.58 10.71
CA ILE A 64 -4.46 -9.06 10.88
C ILE A 64 -4.55 -10.14 11.95
N ASN A 65 -3.62 -11.09 11.96
CA ASN A 65 -3.61 -12.20 12.92
C ASN A 65 -3.26 -11.73 14.34
N LYS A 66 -2.26 -10.87 14.53
CA LYS A 66 -1.88 -10.33 15.85
C LYS A 66 -3.02 -9.53 16.49
N ASN A 67 -3.76 -8.80 15.69
CA ASN A 67 -4.87 -7.99 16.17
C ASN A 67 -6.23 -8.73 16.18
N ARG A 68 -6.21 -10.05 15.92
CA ARG A 68 -7.41 -10.90 15.94
C ARG A 68 -8.56 -10.33 15.11
N MET A 69 -8.24 -9.73 13.97
CA MET A 69 -9.26 -9.11 13.12
C MET A 69 -10.13 -10.14 12.41
N MET A 70 -9.67 -11.40 12.31
CA MET A 70 -10.41 -12.54 11.80
C MET A 70 -10.66 -13.57 12.91
N GLN A 71 -11.69 -14.39 12.77
CA GLN A 71 -12.09 -15.39 13.78
C GLN A 71 -11.04 -16.49 14.02
N ARG A 72 -10.24 -16.80 13.02
CA ARG A 72 -9.21 -17.84 13.07
C ARG A 72 -7.90 -17.32 12.51
N LEU A 73 -6.79 -17.75 13.09
CA LEU A 73 -5.45 -17.52 12.55
C LEU A 73 -5.33 -18.26 11.21
N ASN A 74 -4.93 -17.56 10.18
CA ASN A 74 -4.81 -18.11 8.83
C ASN A 74 -3.83 -17.30 7.99
N PHE A 75 -3.53 -17.78 6.76
CA PHE A 75 -2.68 -17.10 5.79
C PHE A 75 -3.48 -16.45 4.64
N LEU A 76 -4.80 -16.34 4.76
CA LEU A 76 -5.64 -15.77 3.73
C LEU A 76 -5.31 -14.31 3.40
N PRO A 77 -4.96 -13.43 4.38
CA PRO A 77 -4.54 -12.06 4.05
C PRO A 77 -3.30 -12.01 3.15
N ALA A 78 -2.29 -12.87 3.42
CA ALA A 78 -1.10 -12.93 2.58
C ALA A 78 -1.41 -13.48 1.18
N THR A 79 -2.24 -14.52 1.09
CA THR A 79 -2.65 -15.09 -0.22
C THR A 79 -3.48 -14.09 -1.01
N ALA A 80 -4.43 -13.40 -0.38
CA ALA A 80 -5.22 -12.35 -1.01
C ALA A 80 -4.33 -11.21 -1.54
N TYR A 81 -3.35 -10.77 -0.75
CA TYR A 81 -2.40 -9.73 -1.15
C TYR A 81 -1.63 -10.15 -2.42
N LEU A 82 -1.08 -11.36 -2.45
CA LEU A 82 -0.32 -11.86 -3.60
C LEU A 82 -1.21 -12.09 -4.83
N VAL A 83 -2.44 -12.55 -4.67
CA VAL A 83 -3.40 -12.71 -5.77
C VAL A 83 -3.79 -11.34 -6.34
N ILE A 84 -4.18 -10.39 -5.49
CA ILE A 84 -4.61 -9.06 -5.94
C ILE A 84 -3.48 -8.34 -6.69
N THR A 85 -2.26 -8.37 -6.15
CA THR A 85 -1.11 -7.75 -6.82
C THR A 85 -0.76 -8.42 -8.15
N SER A 86 -1.29 -9.61 -8.44
CA SER A 86 -1.09 -10.30 -9.71
C SER A 86 -2.20 -10.05 -10.72
N LEU A 87 -3.31 -9.39 -10.31
CA LEU A 87 -4.40 -9.02 -11.21
C LEU A 87 -4.00 -7.89 -12.17
N MET A 88 -3.09 -7.02 -11.75
CA MET A 88 -2.62 -5.88 -12.53
C MET A 88 -1.09 -5.98 -12.71
N PRO A 89 -0.57 -5.97 -13.94
CA PRO A 89 0.86 -6.11 -14.21
C PRO A 89 1.68 -4.95 -13.66
N GLU A 90 1.12 -3.73 -13.65
CA GLU A 90 1.79 -2.54 -13.15
C GLU A 90 2.17 -2.65 -11.67
N TRP A 91 1.39 -3.42 -10.88
CA TRP A 91 1.67 -3.64 -9.45
C TRP A 91 2.83 -4.62 -9.20
N ASN A 92 3.36 -5.23 -10.25
CA ASN A 92 4.52 -6.12 -10.21
C ASN A 92 5.81 -5.44 -10.69
N ARG A 93 5.77 -4.12 -10.87
CA ARG A 93 6.93 -3.29 -11.19
C ARG A 93 7.45 -2.58 -9.93
N PHE A 94 8.75 -2.34 -9.91
CA PHE A 94 9.36 -1.55 -8.84
C PHE A 94 8.92 -0.10 -8.99
N SER A 95 8.22 0.42 -7.98
CA SER A 95 7.65 1.77 -8.02
C SER A 95 7.75 2.45 -6.66
N ALA A 96 7.70 3.79 -6.66
CA ALA A 96 7.71 4.57 -5.44
C ALA A 96 6.51 4.23 -4.51
N PRO A 97 5.26 4.10 -5.01
CA PRO A 97 4.14 3.69 -4.18
C PRO A 97 4.28 2.30 -3.58
N LEU A 98 4.96 1.36 -4.26
CA LEU A 98 5.27 0.04 -3.70
C LEU A 98 6.14 0.16 -2.45
N MET A 99 7.17 1.01 -2.47
CA MET A 99 8.01 1.26 -1.28
C MET A 99 7.20 1.89 -0.14
N VAL A 100 6.35 2.88 -0.45
CA VAL A 100 5.47 3.53 0.53
C VAL A 100 4.52 2.54 1.19
N ASN A 101 4.05 1.53 0.48
CA ASN A 101 3.15 0.50 1.03
C ASN A 101 3.76 -0.25 2.23
N THR A 102 5.09 -0.41 2.26
CA THR A 102 5.80 -0.98 3.44
C THR A 102 5.69 -0.06 4.65
N LEU A 103 5.85 1.27 4.45
CA LEU A 103 5.68 2.25 5.52
C LEU A 103 4.22 2.31 5.99
N VAL A 104 3.26 2.21 5.09
CA VAL A 104 1.83 2.13 5.43
C VAL A 104 1.52 0.94 6.34
N LEU A 105 2.06 -0.24 6.03
CA LEU A 105 1.90 -1.42 6.89
C LEU A 105 2.57 -1.25 8.25
N PHE A 106 3.73 -0.58 8.31
CA PHE A 106 4.36 -0.19 9.57
C PHE A 106 3.46 0.76 10.36
N ILE A 107 2.92 1.81 9.72
CA ILE A 107 2.02 2.78 10.36
C ILE A 107 0.79 2.07 10.93
N PHE A 108 0.15 1.18 10.18
CA PHE A 108 -0.98 0.38 10.69
C PHE A 108 -0.57 -0.46 11.90
N SER A 109 0.61 -1.10 11.86
CA SER A 109 1.10 -1.91 12.98
C SER A 109 1.25 -1.10 14.26
N GLU A 110 1.75 0.13 14.16
CA GLU A 110 1.90 1.02 15.30
C GLU A 110 0.56 1.62 15.76
N LEU A 111 -0.32 2.03 14.83
CA LEU A 111 -1.65 2.54 15.14
C LEU A 111 -2.50 1.52 15.91
N PHE A 112 -2.47 0.24 15.51
CA PHE A 112 -3.24 -0.80 16.18
C PHE A 112 -2.77 -1.09 17.60
N LYS A 113 -1.52 -0.74 17.96
CA LYS A 113 -1.00 -0.85 19.32
C LYS A 113 -1.47 0.29 20.24
N ILE A 114 -1.80 1.46 19.68
CA ILE A 114 -2.11 2.68 20.44
C ILE A 114 -3.23 2.47 21.46
N SER A 115 -4.26 1.69 21.11
CA SER A 115 -5.39 1.44 22.02
C SER A 115 -5.01 0.75 23.32
N ASN A 116 -3.88 0.04 23.36
CA ASN A 116 -3.42 -0.76 24.51
C ASN A 116 -2.26 -0.11 25.27
N GLN A 117 -1.74 1.04 24.80
CA GLN A 117 -0.57 1.67 25.42
C GLN A 117 -0.96 2.81 26.35
N TYR A 118 -0.31 2.87 27.53
CA TYR A 118 -0.46 3.97 28.46
C TYR A 118 0.23 5.26 27.96
N SER A 119 1.45 5.14 27.45
CA SER A 119 2.22 6.25 26.86
C SER A 119 2.40 6.04 25.37
N ILE A 120 1.85 6.93 24.55
CA ILE A 120 1.81 6.81 23.09
C ILE A 120 2.67 7.87 22.38
N LYS A 121 3.31 8.78 23.11
CA LYS A 121 4.02 9.92 22.52
C LYS A 121 5.09 9.49 21.51
N SER A 122 5.91 8.52 21.88
CA SER A 122 6.95 7.95 20.99
C SER A 122 6.34 7.27 19.77
N THR A 123 5.26 6.50 19.96
CA THR A 123 4.57 5.81 18.86
C THR A 123 3.98 6.81 17.87
N VAL A 124 3.29 7.85 18.35
CA VAL A 124 2.71 8.90 17.50
C VAL A 124 3.79 9.68 16.74
N TYR A 125 4.91 10.00 17.41
CA TYR A 125 6.05 10.64 16.76
C TYR A 125 6.62 9.76 15.64
N ASN A 126 6.88 8.48 15.90
CA ASN A 126 7.43 7.53 14.92
C ASN A 126 6.51 7.34 13.71
N ILE A 127 5.19 7.29 13.94
CA ILE A 127 4.21 7.25 12.86
C ILE A 127 4.26 8.55 12.03
N GLY A 128 4.35 9.70 12.68
CA GLY A 128 4.54 10.98 12.01
C GLY A 128 5.79 11.00 11.13
N VAL A 129 6.93 10.55 11.67
CA VAL A 129 8.20 10.42 10.91
C VAL A 129 8.02 9.48 9.71
N ALA A 130 7.32 8.35 9.86
CA ALA A 130 7.08 7.42 8.76
C ALA A 130 6.24 8.06 7.64
N VAL A 131 5.22 8.88 7.98
CA VAL A 131 4.47 9.66 6.98
C VAL A 131 5.36 10.71 6.31
N GLY A 132 6.20 11.41 7.06
CA GLY A 132 7.16 12.36 6.50
C GLY A 132 8.14 11.69 5.53
N ILE A 133 8.71 10.53 5.88
CA ILE A 133 9.60 9.76 5.00
C ILE A 133 8.84 9.27 3.76
N SER A 134 7.58 8.84 3.89
CA SER A 134 6.80 8.37 2.76
C SER A 134 6.64 9.44 1.68
N SER A 135 6.52 10.72 2.07
CA SER A 135 6.43 11.83 1.12
C SER A 135 7.75 12.12 0.38
N PHE A 136 8.91 11.77 0.92
CA PHE A 136 10.20 11.82 0.23
C PHE A 136 10.42 10.64 -0.73
N ILE A 137 9.68 9.55 -0.57
CA ILE A 137 9.69 8.42 -1.51
C ILE A 137 8.68 8.67 -2.63
N PHE A 138 7.49 9.15 -2.26
CA PHE A 138 6.38 9.42 -3.17
C PHE A 138 5.59 10.62 -2.65
N PHE A 139 5.80 11.79 -3.23
CA PHE A 139 5.30 13.05 -2.68
C PHE A 139 3.77 13.07 -2.44
N PRO A 140 2.90 12.54 -3.33
CA PRO A 140 1.46 12.51 -3.09
C PRO A 140 1.04 11.78 -1.80
N SER A 141 1.92 10.93 -1.23
CA SER A 141 1.63 10.25 0.04
C SER A 141 1.55 11.20 1.25
N ILE A 142 1.88 12.49 1.09
CA ILE A 142 1.68 13.50 2.14
C ILE A 142 0.21 13.57 2.60
N ILE A 143 -0.75 13.19 1.74
CA ILE A 143 -2.17 13.10 2.10
C ILE A 143 -2.42 12.12 3.25
N LEU A 144 -1.52 11.16 3.47
CA LEU A 144 -1.59 10.23 4.59
C LEU A 144 -1.48 10.94 5.95
N PHE A 145 -0.97 12.15 5.98
CA PHE A 145 -1.01 12.99 7.19
C PHE A 145 -2.45 13.25 7.64
N PHE A 146 -3.34 13.60 6.71
CA PHE A 146 -4.74 13.80 7.03
C PHE A 146 -5.41 12.50 7.50
N TRP A 147 -5.13 11.37 6.82
CA TRP A 147 -5.57 10.07 7.30
C TRP A 147 -5.10 9.80 8.73
N LEU A 148 -3.84 10.12 9.06
CA LEU A 148 -3.28 9.90 10.39
C LEU A 148 -4.02 10.71 11.47
N ILE A 149 -4.39 11.96 11.18
CA ILE A 149 -5.21 12.78 12.09
C ILE A 149 -6.55 12.07 12.38
N PHE A 150 -7.27 11.63 11.34
CA PHE A 150 -8.53 10.89 11.51
C PHE A 150 -8.32 9.56 12.24
N ALA A 151 -7.22 8.86 11.96
CA ALA A 151 -6.86 7.62 12.62
C ALA A 151 -6.69 7.81 14.13
N LEU A 152 -5.99 8.86 14.55
CA LEU A 152 -5.83 9.19 15.97
C LEU A 152 -7.16 9.52 16.63
N MET A 153 -8.08 10.24 15.95
CA MET A 153 -9.42 10.53 16.45
C MET A 153 -10.26 9.28 16.70
N VAL A 154 -10.16 8.29 15.80
CA VAL A 154 -10.91 7.03 15.93
C VAL A 154 -10.33 6.15 17.05
N MET A 155 -9.00 6.09 17.14
CA MET A 155 -8.35 5.21 18.14
C MET A 155 -8.50 5.73 19.56
N ARG A 156 -8.48 7.05 19.77
CA ARG A 156 -8.44 7.66 21.09
C ARG A 156 -9.20 8.99 21.12
N SER A 157 -9.55 9.47 22.35
CA SER A 157 -10.06 10.83 22.54
C SER A 157 -9.04 11.87 22.07
N VAL A 158 -9.53 12.89 21.39
CA VAL A 158 -8.73 14.00 20.84
C VAL A 158 -7.89 14.67 21.92
N ARG A 159 -6.56 14.71 21.72
CA ARG A 159 -5.62 15.43 22.58
C ARG A 159 -4.69 16.26 21.71
N LEU A 160 -4.75 17.58 21.86
CA LEU A 160 -3.94 18.52 21.07
C LEU A 160 -2.44 18.23 21.14
N ASN A 161 -1.94 17.80 22.31
CA ASN A 161 -0.54 17.43 22.48
C ASN A 161 -0.11 16.26 21.60
N GLU A 162 -0.98 15.29 21.36
CA GLU A 162 -0.69 14.13 20.51
C GLU A 162 -0.63 14.57 19.04
N TRP A 163 -1.48 15.47 18.62
CA TRP A 163 -1.45 16.05 17.28
C TRP A 163 -0.21 16.88 17.02
N ALA A 164 0.20 17.71 18.02
CA ALA A 164 1.44 18.47 17.94
C ALA A 164 2.66 17.56 17.79
N ILE A 165 2.71 16.44 18.54
CA ILE A 165 3.79 15.44 18.44
C ILE A 165 3.76 14.75 17.07
N CYS A 166 2.58 14.44 16.55
CA CYS A 166 2.44 13.88 15.20
C CYS A 166 2.99 14.85 14.14
N LEU A 167 2.61 16.12 14.21
CA LEU A 167 3.08 17.16 13.29
C LEU A 167 4.60 17.35 13.39
N LEU A 168 5.16 17.37 14.60
CA LEU A 168 6.60 17.37 14.81
C LEU A 168 7.29 16.16 14.19
N GLY A 169 6.67 14.98 14.29
CA GLY A 169 7.17 13.78 13.61
C GLY A 169 7.23 13.94 12.10
N VAL A 170 6.15 14.42 11.47
CA VAL A 170 6.09 14.64 10.01
C VAL A 170 7.10 15.69 9.56
N THR A 171 7.27 16.78 10.31
CA THR A 171 8.18 17.87 9.96
C THR A 171 9.65 17.52 10.17
N THR A 172 9.97 16.53 11.00
CA THR A 172 11.36 16.13 11.30
C THR A 172 12.17 15.76 10.06
N PRO A 173 11.73 14.89 9.15
CA PRO A 173 12.48 14.59 7.92
C PRO A 173 12.69 15.83 7.04
N TYR A 174 11.68 16.70 6.94
CA TYR A 174 11.77 17.95 6.19
C TYR A 174 12.79 18.91 6.79
N TYR A 175 12.86 19.00 8.12
CA TYR A 175 13.85 19.83 8.81
C TYR A 175 15.29 19.37 8.49
N PHE A 176 15.57 18.07 8.60
CA PHE A 176 16.90 17.55 8.29
C PHE A 176 17.27 17.73 6.82
N TYR A 177 16.32 17.52 5.93
CA TYR A 177 16.57 17.72 4.51
C TYR A 177 16.76 19.21 4.15
N ALA A 178 15.99 20.11 4.74
CA ALA A 178 16.17 21.55 4.60
C ALA A 178 17.55 22.01 5.09
N ALA A 179 17.99 21.50 6.25
CA ALA A 179 19.32 21.77 6.78
C ALA A 179 20.41 21.27 5.81
N TYR A 180 20.27 20.06 5.25
CA TYR A 180 21.19 19.54 4.26
C TYR A 180 21.27 20.44 3.02
N LEU A 181 20.14 20.89 2.46
CA LEU A 181 20.10 21.78 1.30
C LEU A 181 20.77 23.13 1.60
N PHE A 182 20.56 23.66 2.79
CA PHE A 182 21.16 24.92 3.23
C PHE A 182 22.69 24.81 3.30
N PHE A 183 23.21 23.78 3.98
CA PHE A 183 24.67 23.56 4.08
C PHE A 183 25.33 23.22 2.73
N SER A 184 24.59 22.64 1.81
CA SER A 184 25.08 22.29 0.46
C SER A 184 24.97 23.45 -0.54
N ASN A 185 24.50 24.63 -0.14
CA ASN A 185 24.21 25.78 -1.02
C ASN A 185 23.26 25.44 -2.18
N LYS A 186 22.37 24.45 -1.99
CA LYS A 186 21.37 24.00 -2.97
C LYS A 186 19.95 24.33 -2.55
N TRP A 187 19.80 25.39 -1.73
CA TRP A 187 18.50 25.77 -1.22
C TRP A 187 17.50 26.11 -2.33
N SER A 188 16.39 25.39 -2.38
CA SER A 188 15.26 25.65 -3.27
C SER A 188 13.97 25.09 -2.66
N TRP A 189 12.90 25.85 -2.72
CA TRP A 189 11.58 25.39 -2.31
C TRP A 189 11.07 24.23 -3.15
N LEU A 190 11.44 24.16 -4.44
CA LEU A 190 11.07 23.08 -5.34
C LEU A 190 11.72 21.74 -4.98
N HIS A 191 12.88 21.77 -4.31
CA HIS A 191 13.49 20.54 -3.79
C HIS A 191 12.77 20.02 -2.54
N LEU A 192 12.16 20.90 -1.73
CA LEU A 192 11.42 20.51 -0.54
C LEU A 192 9.99 20.06 -0.85
N PHE A 193 9.33 20.78 -1.77
CA PHE A 193 7.93 20.56 -2.11
C PHE A 193 7.80 20.38 -3.62
N GLN A 194 7.56 19.15 -4.03
CA GLN A 194 7.36 18.87 -5.45
C GLN A 194 5.99 19.42 -5.91
N PRO A 195 5.88 19.90 -7.16
CA PRO A 195 4.62 20.35 -7.69
C PRO A 195 3.63 19.17 -7.77
N ILE A 196 2.43 19.36 -7.25
CA ILE A 196 1.33 18.41 -7.37
C ILE A 196 0.57 18.75 -8.66
N ASN A 197 0.54 17.83 -9.59
CA ASN A 197 -0.26 17.94 -10.80
C ASN A 197 -1.55 17.15 -10.61
N VAL A 198 -2.64 17.88 -10.36
CA VAL A 198 -3.95 17.24 -10.23
C VAL A 198 -4.52 16.96 -11.62
N ALA A 199 -4.70 15.70 -11.93
CA ALA A 199 -5.35 15.27 -13.16
C ALA A 199 -6.14 13.99 -12.95
N LEU A 200 -7.15 13.80 -13.79
CA LEU A 200 -7.90 12.56 -13.82
C LEU A 200 -7.00 11.47 -14.42
N PRO A 201 -6.81 10.35 -13.71
CA PRO A 201 -6.13 9.21 -14.29
C PRO A 201 -6.87 8.78 -15.57
N SER A 202 -6.18 8.69 -16.67
CA SER A 202 -6.71 8.21 -17.96
C SER A 202 -6.19 6.79 -18.24
N PRO A 203 -6.74 5.76 -17.58
CA PRO A 203 -6.32 4.39 -17.84
C PRO A 203 -6.70 4.00 -19.25
N GLY A 204 -5.78 3.33 -19.93
CA GLY A 204 -6.06 2.73 -21.23
C GLY A 204 -7.30 1.84 -21.14
N GLN A 205 -8.31 2.09 -21.98
CA GLN A 205 -9.52 1.27 -21.99
C GLN A 205 -9.17 -0.11 -22.54
N SER A 206 -9.15 -1.10 -21.66
CA SER A 206 -8.96 -2.49 -22.04
C SER A 206 -9.97 -3.39 -21.34
N LEU A 207 -10.41 -4.42 -22.04
CA LEU A 207 -11.31 -5.44 -21.49
C LEU A 207 -10.65 -6.15 -20.30
N TRP A 208 -9.34 -6.35 -20.37
CA TRP A 208 -8.54 -6.93 -19.28
C TRP A 208 -8.60 -6.11 -18.00
N LEU A 209 -8.52 -4.80 -18.12
CA LEU A 209 -8.64 -3.90 -17.00
C LEU A 209 -10.04 -3.95 -16.37
N ALA A 210 -11.08 -4.01 -17.18
CA ALA A 210 -12.45 -4.12 -16.68
C ALA A 210 -12.66 -5.42 -15.89
N ILE A 211 -12.20 -6.56 -16.43
CA ILE A 211 -12.31 -7.86 -15.73
C ILE A 211 -11.48 -7.86 -14.46
N GLY A 212 -10.23 -7.36 -14.49
CA GLY A 212 -9.38 -7.25 -13.31
C GLY A 212 -10.00 -6.36 -12.24
N GLY A 213 -10.62 -5.24 -12.63
CA GLY A 213 -11.36 -4.36 -11.72
C GLY A 213 -12.58 -5.04 -11.10
N ILE A 214 -13.34 -5.81 -11.84
CA ILE A 214 -14.46 -6.61 -11.34
C ILE A 214 -13.98 -7.63 -10.30
N LEU A 215 -12.91 -8.37 -10.62
CA LEU A 215 -12.29 -9.34 -9.70
C LEU A 215 -11.68 -8.69 -8.46
N LEU A 216 -11.36 -7.42 -8.51
CA LEU A 216 -10.90 -6.64 -7.37
C LEU A 216 -12.08 -6.16 -6.52
N ILE A 217 -13.11 -5.57 -7.13
CA ILE A 217 -14.20 -4.88 -6.44
C ILE A 217 -15.21 -5.88 -5.85
N ILE A 218 -15.62 -6.91 -6.58
CA ILE A 218 -16.66 -7.83 -6.12
C ILE A 218 -16.25 -8.56 -4.83
N PRO A 219 -15.06 -9.18 -4.71
CA PRO A 219 -14.68 -9.81 -3.46
C PRO A 219 -14.50 -8.81 -2.31
N PHE A 220 -14.04 -7.58 -2.59
CA PHE A 220 -13.96 -6.53 -1.60
C PHE A 220 -15.34 -6.21 -1.00
N LEU A 221 -16.38 -6.06 -1.84
CA LEU A 221 -17.74 -5.78 -1.38
C LEU A 221 -18.33 -6.95 -0.58
N ILE A 222 -18.12 -8.19 -1.04
CA ILE A 222 -18.57 -9.40 -0.32
C ILE A 222 -17.88 -9.48 1.05
N GLY A 223 -16.55 -9.28 1.10
CA GLY A 223 -15.80 -9.26 2.35
C GLY A 223 -16.24 -8.15 3.30
N GLY A 224 -16.50 -6.96 2.75
CA GLY A 224 -17.03 -5.82 3.49
C GLY A 224 -18.41 -6.14 4.13
N TYR A 225 -19.29 -6.77 3.37
CA TYR A 225 -20.59 -7.22 3.88
C TYR A 225 -20.44 -8.16 5.08
N PHE A 226 -19.59 -9.20 4.96
CA PHE A 226 -19.37 -10.14 6.07
C PHE A 226 -18.67 -9.51 7.27
N VAL A 227 -17.76 -8.60 7.06
CA VAL A 227 -17.15 -7.82 8.15
C VAL A 227 -18.22 -7.02 8.87
N GLN A 228 -19.09 -6.30 8.15
CA GLN A 228 -20.17 -5.49 8.71
C GLN A 228 -21.16 -6.33 9.50
N GLU A 229 -21.55 -7.50 8.99
CA GLU A 229 -22.45 -8.44 9.69
C GLU A 229 -21.85 -8.93 11.01
N ASN A 230 -20.54 -9.20 11.02
CA ASN A 230 -19.83 -9.71 12.19
C ASN A 230 -19.35 -8.61 13.16
N LEU A 231 -19.37 -7.33 12.77
CA LEU A 231 -18.87 -6.22 13.61
C LEU A 231 -19.47 -6.21 15.02
N ARG A 232 -20.77 -6.51 15.15
CA ARG A 232 -21.46 -6.51 16.46
C ARG A 232 -20.90 -7.57 17.42
N LYS A 233 -20.33 -8.65 16.90
CA LYS A 233 -19.74 -9.76 17.66
C LYS A 233 -18.26 -9.54 17.98
N MET A 234 -17.62 -8.53 17.37
CA MET A 234 -16.20 -8.25 17.51
C MET A 234 -15.92 -7.31 18.70
N LEU A 235 -14.72 -7.41 19.26
CA LEU A 235 -14.21 -6.48 20.27
C LEU A 235 -14.19 -5.05 19.72
N ILE A 236 -14.38 -4.05 20.61
CA ILE A 236 -14.38 -2.62 20.24
C ILE A 236 -13.10 -2.24 19.49
N GLN A 237 -11.95 -2.77 19.94
CA GLN A 237 -10.66 -2.51 19.29
C GLN A 237 -10.63 -3.03 17.86
N VAL A 238 -11.11 -4.25 17.62
CA VAL A 238 -11.15 -4.85 16.28
C VAL A 238 -12.06 -4.05 15.34
N ARG A 239 -13.21 -3.55 15.86
CA ARG A 239 -14.09 -2.65 15.11
C ARG A 239 -13.38 -1.37 14.69
N LYS A 240 -12.63 -0.75 15.61
CA LYS A 240 -11.80 0.43 15.31
C LYS A 240 -10.75 0.14 14.22
N ASN A 241 -10.09 -1.01 14.29
CA ASN A 241 -9.08 -1.41 13.31
C ASN A 241 -9.68 -1.54 11.89
N TRP A 242 -10.87 -2.16 11.76
CA TRP A 242 -11.59 -2.22 10.49
C TRP A 242 -12.02 -0.83 9.98
N SER A 243 -12.51 0.04 10.87
CA SER A 243 -12.82 1.43 10.51
C SER A 243 -11.61 2.20 10.02
N LEU A 244 -10.43 2.00 10.65
CA LEU A 244 -9.18 2.62 10.19
C LEU A 244 -8.77 2.17 8.78
N MET A 245 -8.95 0.89 8.44
CA MET A 245 -8.67 0.40 7.10
C MET A 245 -9.59 1.03 6.05
N LEU A 246 -10.87 1.23 6.39
CA LEU A 246 -11.81 1.90 5.47
C LEU A 246 -11.50 3.39 5.31
N ILE A 247 -11.18 4.09 6.40
CA ILE A 247 -10.78 5.50 6.33
C ILE A 247 -9.49 5.64 5.51
N TYR A 248 -8.50 4.75 5.73
CA TYR A 248 -7.29 4.74 4.92
C TYR A 248 -7.60 4.55 3.44
N LEU A 249 -8.49 3.61 3.10
CA LEU A 249 -8.90 3.34 1.72
C LEU A 249 -9.43 4.61 1.05
N LEU A 250 -10.23 5.40 1.78
CA LEU A 250 -10.77 6.65 1.26
C LEU A 250 -9.64 7.61 0.87
N PHE A 251 -8.64 7.81 1.73
CA PHE A 251 -7.49 8.67 1.42
C PHE A 251 -6.60 8.07 0.33
N ALA A 252 -6.38 6.75 0.32
CA ALA A 252 -5.59 6.06 -0.69
C ALA A 252 -6.20 6.18 -2.09
N LEU A 253 -7.53 6.24 -2.21
CA LEU A 253 -8.23 6.48 -3.48
C LEU A 253 -7.99 7.88 -4.06
N PHE A 254 -7.66 8.88 -3.23
CA PHE A 254 -7.35 10.22 -3.71
C PHE A 254 -5.91 10.38 -4.22
N ILE A 255 -4.98 9.52 -3.80
CA ILE A 255 -3.55 9.64 -4.13
C ILE A 255 -3.28 9.61 -5.64
N PRO A 256 -3.89 8.71 -6.45
CA PRO A 256 -3.65 8.67 -7.89
C PRO A 256 -4.04 9.95 -8.64
N PHE A 257 -4.98 10.72 -8.10
CA PHE A 257 -5.39 12.00 -8.69
C PHE A 257 -4.39 13.14 -8.46
N LEU A 258 -3.47 12.97 -7.52
CA LEU A 258 -2.45 13.98 -7.18
C LEU A 258 -1.14 13.80 -7.97
N ASN A 259 -1.03 12.78 -8.80
CA ASN A 259 0.16 12.50 -9.58
C ASN A 259 -0.19 12.07 -11.01
N ASN A 260 -0.03 12.99 -11.94
CA ASN A 260 -0.34 12.76 -13.36
C ASN A 260 0.85 12.23 -14.17
N THR A 261 1.95 11.85 -13.54
CA THR A 261 3.16 11.45 -14.28
C THR A 261 3.17 9.97 -14.69
N ALA A 262 2.27 9.16 -14.15
CA ALA A 262 2.16 7.75 -14.48
C ALA A 262 0.89 7.50 -15.31
N GLU A 263 1.06 7.16 -16.56
CA GLU A 263 -0.02 6.70 -17.47
C GLU A 263 -0.61 5.34 -17.04
N GLY A 264 -0.22 4.81 -15.87
CA GLY A 264 -0.54 3.47 -15.41
C GLY A 264 -1.22 3.38 -14.06
N PHE A 265 -1.63 2.15 -13.71
CA PHE A 265 -2.25 1.80 -12.44
C PHE A 265 -1.27 1.70 -11.25
N GLU A 266 0.01 2.06 -11.42
CA GLU A 266 1.05 1.93 -10.38
C GLU A 266 0.67 2.65 -9.08
N ASN A 267 0.12 3.86 -9.19
CA ASN A 267 -0.25 4.66 -8.03
C ASN A 267 -1.40 4.06 -7.21
N TRP A 268 -2.21 3.18 -7.80
CA TRP A 268 -3.30 2.51 -7.13
C TRP A 268 -2.85 1.37 -6.20
N ILE A 269 -1.57 1.00 -6.21
CA ILE A 269 -1.05 -0.07 -5.34
C ILE A 269 -1.30 0.18 -3.85
N LEU A 270 -1.43 1.44 -3.43
CA LEU A 270 -1.71 1.81 -2.04
C LEU A 270 -3.07 1.32 -1.54
N ILE A 271 -4.05 1.10 -2.42
CA ILE A 271 -5.36 0.56 -2.02
C ILE A 271 -5.30 -0.94 -1.68
N ILE A 272 -4.23 -1.64 -2.05
CA ILE A 272 -4.16 -3.10 -1.93
C ILE A 272 -4.20 -3.55 -0.47
N VAL A 273 -3.64 -2.79 0.48
CA VAL A 273 -3.63 -3.16 1.90
C VAL A 273 -5.04 -3.42 2.44
N PRO A 274 -5.99 -2.46 2.37
CA PRO A 274 -7.37 -2.74 2.80
C PRO A 274 -8.07 -3.75 1.88
N PHE A 275 -7.88 -3.69 0.57
CA PHE A 275 -8.50 -4.65 -0.34
C PHE A 275 -8.14 -6.09 0.00
N ALA A 276 -6.87 -6.40 0.25
CA ALA A 276 -6.42 -7.73 0.62
C ALA A 276 -6.99 -8.19 1.96
N ALA A 277 -7.14 -7.28 2.94
CA ALA A 277 -7.77 -7.59 4.22
C ALA A 277 -9.23 -8.01 4.04
N PHE A 278 -10.01 -7.25 3.25
CA PHE A 278 -11.42 -7.57 2.98
C PHE A 278 -11.58 -8.81 2.07
N HIS A 279 -10.72 -9.00 1.06
CA HIS A 279 -10.71 -10.23 0.26
C HIS A 279 -10.44 -11.47 1.12
N ALA A 280 -9.55 -11.39 2.11
CA ALA A 280 -9.33 -12.49 3.04
C ALA A 280 -10.62 -12.87 3.79
N CYS A 281 -11.46 -11.88 4.12
CA CYS A 281 -12.77 -12.12 4.73
C CYS A 281 -13.74 -12.83 3.76
N THR A 282 -13.69 -12.49 2.46
CA THR A 282 -14.46 -13.18 1.41
C THR A 282 -14.08 -14.65 1.30
N TYR A 283 -12.82 -14.99 1.53
CA TYR A 283 -12.38 -16.39 1.51
C TYR A 283 -12.72 -17.16 2.80
N LEU A 284 -13.00 -16.47 3.92
CA LEU A 284 -13.21 -17.12 5.21
C LEU A 284 -14.68 -17.24 5.62
N TYR A 285 -15.49 -16.18 5.42
CA TYR A 285 -16.79 -16.05 6.06
C TYR A 285 -17.99 -16.61 5.31
N PRO A 286 -18.03 -16.70 3.97
CA PRO A 286 -19.22 -17.20 3.28
C PRO A 286 -19.64 -18.59 3.76
N PRO A 287 -20.92 -18.80 4.10
CA PRO A 287 -21.42 -20.11 4.54
C PRO A 287 -21.37 -21.13 3.41
N GLN A 288 -21.54 -20.68 2.18
CA GLN A 288 -21.48 -21.48 0.98
C GLN A 288 -20.02 -21.65 0.52
N ARG A 289 -19.45 -22.84 0.70
CA ARG A 289 -18.03 -23.15 0.41
C ARG A 289 -17.63 -22.95 -1.05
N TRP A 290 -18.57 -23.01 -1.99
CA TRP A 290 -18.26 -22.82 -3.40
C TRP A 290 -17.90 -21.36 -3.76
N ILE A 291 -18.46 -20.37 -3.06
CA ILE A 291 -18.22 -18.94 -3.32
C ILE A 291 -16.74 -18.57 -3.21
N PRO A 292 -16.05 -18.77 -2.05
CA PRO A 292 -14.64 -18.46 -1.94
C PRO A 292 -13.75 -19.27 -2.90
N VAL A 293 -14.12 -20.52 -3.16
CA VAL A 293 -13.38 -21.38 -4.09
C VAL A 293 -13.53 -20.87 -5.52
N ALA A 294 -14.74 -20.52 -5.95
CA ALA A 294 -14.99 -19.97 -7.29
C ALA A 294 -14.25 -18.64 -7.50
N ILE A 295 -14.35 -17.70 -6.58
CA ILE A 295 -13.67 -16.39 -6.65
C ILE A 295 -12.16 -16.60 -6.76
N PHE A 296 -11.60 -17.47 -5.93
CA PHE A 296 -10.17 -17.75 -5.94
C PHE A 296 -9.70 -18.32 -7.27
N TRP A 297 -10.37 -19.37 -7.77
CA TRP A 297 -10.01 -20.00 -9.05
C TRP A 297 -10.26 -19.10 -10.25
N LEU A 298 -11.32 -18.29 -10.25
CA LEU A 298 -11.55 -17.28 -11.29
C LEU A 298 -10.42 -16.25 -11.32
N SER A 299 -9.94 -15.79 -10.15
CA SER A 299 -8.81 -14.88 -10.09
C SER A 299 -7.52 -15.52 -10.63
N ILE A 300 -7.23 -16.78 -10.25
CA ILE A 300 -6.07 -17.52 -10.76
C ILE A 300 -6.18 -17.76 -12.27
N LEU A 301 -7.35 -18.18 -12.75
CA LEU A 301 -7.59 -18.38 -14.17
C LEU A 301 -7.39 -17.10 -14.98
N PHE A 302 -7.92 -15.98 -14.48
CA PHE A 302 -7.72 -14.68 -15.11
C PHE A 302 -6.22 -14.30 -15.18
N ILE A 303 -5.47 -14.47 -14.09
CA ILE A 303 -4.03 -14.19 -14.04
C ILE A 303 -3.29 -15.05 -15.08
N LEU A 304 -3.60 -16.35 -15.18
CA LEU A 304 -2.97 -17.25 -16.14
C LEU A 304 -3.32 -16.88 -17.58
N ILE A 305 -4.60 -16.61 -17.87
CA ILE A 305 -5.03 -16.21 -19.22
C ILE A 305 -4.37 -14.88 -19.61
N TYR A 306 -4.30 -13.92 -18.69
CA TYR A 306 -3.65 -12.63 -18.93
C TYR A 306 -2.16 -12.80 -19.27
N GLN A 307 -1.46 -13.70 -18.55
CA GLN A 307 -0.03 -13.96 -18.73
C GLN A 307 0.29 -14.68 -20.06
N TYR A 308 -0.53 -15.65 -20.45
CA TYR A 308 -0.21 -16.54 -21.60
C TYR A 308 -0.97 -16.21 -22.89
N SER A 309 -2.15 -15.61 -22.80
CA SER A 309 -3.01 -15.31 -23.95
C SER A 309 -3.33 -13.83 -24.10
N GLY A 310 -3.06 -13.04 -23.06
CA GLY A 310 -3.27 -11.60 -23.03
C GLY A 310 -2.02 -10.82 -23.47
N PRO A 311 -2.04 -9.49 -23.21
CA PRO A 311 -0.89 -8.62 -23.53
C PRO A 311 0.38 -8.97 -22.73
N GLY A 312 0.28 -9.85 -21.74
CA GLY A 312 1.41 -10.27 -20.91
C GLY A 312 1.81 -9.22 -19.85
N TRP A 313 2.89 -9.51 -19.17
CA TRP A 313 3.49 -8.69 -18.11
C TRP A 313 4.57 -7.78 -18.69
#